data_9af4a5df99b1cebaceab49b91d441fe6
#
_entry.id   9af4a5df99b1cebaceab49b91d441fe6
#
_cell.length_a   1.000
_cell.length_b   1.000
_cell.length_c   1.000
_cell.angle_alpha   90.00
_cell.angle_beta   90.00
_cell.angle_gamma   90.00
#
_symmetry.space_group_name_H-M   'P 1'
#
loop_
_entity.id
_entity.type
_entity.pdbx_description
1 polymer ?
#
loop_
_entity_poly.entity_id
_entity_poly.type
_entity_poly.pdbx_seq_one_letter_code
_entity_poly.pdbx_strand_id
1 'polypeptide(L)'
;MKLADEERSRQLAEVLRLHLTEGKGIRAIARETKLGRKKVRKLLGLAKKGKDKSAGAPRQRSSIIAPYEDAIRKTLEECADIRAPAMLDRLREAGYQGGITVVRERLRVLRPRPKQEAFFTRSYGPGRMLQVDWADFGYAIPGCGRRVSAFVAALAYSRYLFLVFTVSQTMGSFLRCMEAALRFFGGRTLVDVFDNMGTVVKERSGQLAVLNPRFLEYATARGLGVQACTPRRPTEKPYVERPIGFIRSRFWPGRHPADLFELNAQATKWRDEIANNRVHEETGKVPSLVFKHEESAKLERVHPRPFDTDDLFNTRASKTFRVAFDRNEYSVPWRLIHQPVLVRGNEQEVSVWLGTKRVALHNRCWGVGQEVKDPSHEQGLLETKPRAAAGALPAELQPLGEVAAEYFKILAANGRSLRKEIERLVLLSELWGDSPTRQALAEVMATGHVGAEYVEYVLRHKTGLSRGPQPLRLGNEALDAIRLCEPDLAHYDNLPPRKMLDPGQPPTTEKP
;
A
#
# COMPACT_ATOMS: atom_id res chain seq x y z
N MET A 1 3.58 36.40 35.74
CA MET A 1 2.99 37.52 34.95
C MET A 1 3.03 38.83 35.71
N LYS A 2 2.63 38.93 36.96
CA LYS A 2 2.61 40.20 37.77
C LYS A 2 3.98 40.92 37.95
N LEU A 3 5.05 40.18 38.15
CA LEU A 3 6.41 40.76 38.40
C LEU A 3 6.97 41.46 37.12
N ALA A 4 6.69 40.97 35.93
CA ALA A 4 7.15 41.57 34.71
C ALA A 4 6.39 42.88 34.33
N ASP A 5 5.14 42.98 34.74
CA ASP A 5 4.31 44.19 34.55
C ASP A 5 4.68 45.29 35.54
N GLU A 6 5.04 44.93 36.78
CA GLU A 6 5.53 45.89 37.80
C GLU A 6 6.88 46.51 37.38
N GLU A 7 7.82 45.70 36.92
CA GLU A 7 9.12 46.15 36.45
C GLU A 7 8.97 47.04 35.22
N ARG A 8 8.05 46.74 34.31
CA ARG A 8 7.75 47.55 33.12
C ARG A 8 7.14 48.88 33.51
N SER A 9 6.28 48.92 34.52
CA SER A 9 5.65 50.14 35.06
C SER A 9 6.69 51.03 35.69
N ARG A 10 7.62 50.50 36.48
CA ARG A 10 8.74 51.27 37.06
C ARG A 10 9.65 51.85 35.99
N GLN A 11 10.04 51.07 35.01
CA GLN A 11 10.86 51.54 33.87
C GLN A 11 10.15 52.65 33.08
N LEU A 12 8.83 52.58 32.89
CA LEU A 12 8.03 53.60 32.22
C LEU A 12 8.02 54.91 33.04
N ALA A 13 7.77 54.82 34.36
CA ALA A 13 7.74 55.96 35.24
C ALA A 13 9.08 56.72 35.26
N GLU A 14 10.18 55.99 35.32
CA GLU A 14 11.54 56.55 35.35
C GLU A 14 11.92 57.22 34.02
N VAL A 15 11.59 56.59 32.89
CA VAL A 15 11.83 57.14 31.55
C VAL A 15 10.97 58.43 31.33
N LEU A 16 9.73 58.41 31.82
CA LEU A 16 8.86 59.60 31.76
C LEU A 16 9.37 60.77 32.65
N ARG A 17 9.82 60.44 33.85
CA ARG A 17 10.46 61.44 34.78
C ARG A 17 11.65 62.13 34.11
N LEU A 18 12.60 61.36 33.62
CA LEU A 18 13.82 61.87 32.94
C LEU A 18 13.52 62.67 31.68
N HIS A 19 12.45 62.32 30.98
CA HIS A 19 12.07 63.03 29.76
C HIS A 19 11.28 64.31 29.99
N LEU A 20 10.22 64.19 30.85
CA LEU A 20 9.27 65.30 31.07
C LEU A 20 9.75 66.32 32.13
N THR A 21 10.42 65.79 33.21
CA THR A 21 10.83 66.67 34.31
C THR A 21 12.26 67.17 34.12
N GLU A 22 13.15 66.38 33.58
CA GLU A 22 14.54 66.72 33.44
C GLU A 22 14.95 67.10 32.01
N GLY A 23 14.00 67.04 31.06
CA GLY A 23 14.20 67.43 29.65
C GLY A 23 15.27 66.62 28.90
N LYS A 24 15.66 65.44 29.43
CA LYS A 24 16.75 64.67 28.85
C LYS A 24 16.34 64.03 27.51
N GLY A 25 17.26 64.04 26.56
CA GLY A 25 17.09 63.41 25.26
C GLY A 25 17.22 61.91 25.33
N ILE A 26 16.65 61.18 24.38
CA ILE A 26 16.58 59.67 24.31
C ILE A 26 17.96 59.02 24.52
N ARG A 27 19.07 59.62 24.05
CA ARG A 27 20.42 59.07 24.21
C ARG A 27 20.89 59.14 25.66
N ALA A 28 20.56 60.24 26.38
CA ALA A 28 20.91 60.44 27.77
C ALA A 28 20.07 59.51 28.67
N ILE A 29 18.78 59.40 28.43
CA ILE A 29 17.87 58.50 29.13
C ILE A 29 18.29 57.02 28.94
N ALA A 30 18.66 56.62 27.69
CA ALA A 30 19.09 55.26 27.45
C ALA A 30 20.39 54.89 28.17
N ARG A 31 21.31 55.86 28.37
CA ARG A 31 22.56 55.67 29.09
C ARG A 31 22.34 55.59 30.61
N GLU A 32 21.51 56.44 31.12
CA GLU A 32 21.20 56.52 32.54
C GLU A 32 20.38 55.34 33.06
N THR A 33 19.34 54.98 32.35
CA THR A 33 18.46 53.85 32.64
C THR A 33 19.00 52.49 32.23
N LYS A 34 20.16 52.43 31.56
CA LYS A 34 20.74 51.24 30.95
C LYS A 34 19.78 50.53 30.00
N LEU A 35 18.74 51.18 29.51
CA LEU A 35 17.77 50.64 28.56
C LEU A 35 18.18 50.91 27.12
N GLY A 36 17.95 49.98 26.23
CA GLY A 36 18.23 50.16 24.80
C GLY A 36 17.40 51.30 24.19
N ARG A 37 17.99 52.15 23.34
CA ARG A 37 17.34 53.33 22.68
C ARG A 37 16.01 53.01 22.02
N LYS A 38 15.81 51.78 21.48
CA LYS A 38 14.55 51.31 20.91
C LYS A 38 13.48 51.15 22.02
N LYS A 39 13.89 50.63 23.20
CA LYS A 39 12.99 50.41 24.35
C LYS A 39 12.54 51.75 24.93
N VAL A 40 13.45 52.70 25.07
CA VAL A 40 13.14 54.06 25.55
C VAL A 40 12.15 54.76 24.61
N ARG A 41 12.34 54.69 23.30
CA ARG A 41 11.39 55.25 22.31
C ARG A 41 10.02 54.58 22.40
N LYS A 42 9.96 53.28 22.64
CA LYS A 42 8.71 52.52 22.78
C LYS A 42 7.97 52.95 24.07
N LEU A 43 8.69 53.15 25.15
CA LEU A 43 8.14 53.61 26.45
C LEU A 43 7.63 55.05 26.38
N LEU A 44 8.31 55.95 25.64
CA LEU A 44 7.89 57.33 25.42
C LEU A 44 6.76 57.49 24.38
N GLY A 45 6.22 56.40 23.84
CA GLY A 45 5.24 56.47 22.75
C GLY A 45 5.79 57.01 21.42
N LEU A 46 7.09 57.35 21.39
CA LEU A 46 7.81 57.82 20.22
C LEU A 46 8.28 56.68 19.28
N ALA A 47 7.61 55.53 19.34
CA ALA A 47 7.74 54.56 18.28
C ALA A 47 7.37 55.28 17.01
N LYS A 48 8.31 55.39 16.05
CA LYS A 48 8.08 56.02 14.76
C LYS A 48 6.65 55.81 14.33
N LYS A 49 5.82 56.81 14.30
CA LYS A 49 4.76 56.96 13.30
C LYS A 49 5.47 56.58 12.04
N GLY A 50 5.10 55.43 11.46
CA GLY A 50 5.69 55.01 10.20
C GLY A 50 5.79 56.31 9.40
N LYS A 51 6.96 56.55 8.77
CA LYS A 51 7.05 57.63 7.80
C LYS A 51 5.73 57.64 7.09
N ASP A 52 4.92 58.67 7.30
CA ASP A 52 3.92 59.07 6.33
C ASP A 52 4.73 59.18 5.04
N LYS A 53 4.75 58.11 4.34
CA LYS A 53 5.00 58.16 2.92
C LYS A 53 3.79 58.97 2.47
N SER A 54 3.94 60.31 2.49
CA SER A 54 3.14 61.16 1.64
C SER A 54 3.05 60.40 0.34
N ALA A 55 1.86 59.93 0.08
CA ALA A 55 1.54 59.17 -1.09
C ALA A 55 1.87 59.97 -2.34
N GLY A 56 3.16 59.96 -2.70
CA GLY A 56 3.52 59.94 -4.10
C GLY A 56 2.89 58.64 -4.58
N ALA A 57 1.87 58.74 -5.40
CA ALA A 57 1.23 57.61 -6.05
C ALA A 57 2.35 56.63 -6.45
N PRO A 58 2.30 55.34 -6.06
CA PRO A 58 3.36 54.40 -6.43
C PRO A 58 3.45 54.54 -7.94
N ARG A 59 4.62 54.96 -8.43
CA ARG A 59 4.93 54.81 -9.84
C ARG A 59 4.69 53.36 -10.15
N GLN A 60 3.55 53.05 -10.73
CA GLN A 60 3.22 51.76 -11.27
C GLN A 60 4.27 51.47 -12.36
N ARG A 61 5.36 50.80 -11.97
CA ARG A 61 6.19 50.14 -12.97
C ARG A 61 5.20 49.23 -13.67
N SER A 62 4.96 49.51 -14.95
CA SER A 62 4.10 48.63 -15.77
C SER A 62 4.58 47.23 -15.60
N SER A 63 3.79 46.41 -14.96
CA SER A 63 4.17 45.00 -14.76
C SER A 63 4.24 44.33 -16.12
N ILE A 64 5.31 43.59 -16.41
CA ILE A 64 5.48 42.85 -17.67
C ILE A 64 4.26 41.99 -17.99
N ILE A 65 3.44 41.60 -16.98
CA ILE A 65 2.23 40.83 -17.13
C ILE A 65 0.98 41.68 -17.44
N ALA A 66 1.04 42.98 -17.28
CA ALA A 66 -0.12 43.88 -17.48
C ALA A 66 -0.77 43.75 -18.86
N PRO A 67 -0.03 43.63 -19.97
CA PRO A 67 -0.62 43.46 -21.30
C PRO A 67 -1.41 42.16 -21.46
N TYR A 68 -1.17 41.19 -20.59
CA TYR A 68 -1.77 39.84 -20.64
C TYR A 68 -2.92 39.65 -19.67
N GLU A 69 -3.34 40.68 -18.94
CA GLU A 69 -4.39 40.56 -17.93
C GLU A 69 -5.72 40.08 -18.49
N ASP A 70 -6.10 40.59 -19.64
CA ASP A 70 -7.36 40.20 -20.29
C ASP A 70 -7.36 38.75 -20.73
N ALA A 71 -6.22 38.25 -21.22
CA ALA A 71 -6.03 36.84 -21.55
C ALA A 71 -6.11 35.96 -20.27
N ILE A 72 -5.53 36.44 -19.16
CA ILE A 72 -5.62 35.73 -17.88
C ILE A 72 -7.05 35.71 -17.38
N ARG A 73 -7.80 36.82 -17.45
CA ARG A 73 -9.22 36.90 -17.03
C ARG A 73 -10.08 35.94 -17.86
N LYS A 74 -9.95 36.02 -19.19
CA LYS A 74 -10.69 35.12 -20.09
C LYS A 74 -10.40 33.63 -19.76
N THR A 75 -9.13 33.30 -19.55
CA THR A 75 -8.78 31.92 -19.20
C THR A 75 -9.32 31.53 -17.81
N LEU A 76 -9.41 32.44 -16.85
CA LEU A 76 -10.00 32.18 -15.53
C LEU A 76 -11.53 32.03 -15.59
N GLU A 77 -12.21 32.68 -16.54
CA GLU A 77 -13.64 32.47 -16.81
C GLU A 77 -13.90 31.08 -17.38
N GLU A 78 -13.04 30.62 -18.31
CA GLU A 78 -13.12 29.29 -18.90
C GLU A 78 -12.72 28.18 -17.91
N CYS A 79 -11.70 28.42 -17.11
CA CYS A 79 -11.12 27.47 -16.15
C CYS A 79 -10.65 28.20 -14.88
N ALA A 80 -11.53 28.33 -13.89
CA ALA A 80 -11.26 29.03 -12.64
C ALA A 80 -10.08 28.41 -11.84
N ASP A 81 -9.85 27.10 -11.99
CA ASP A 81 -8.84 26.32 -11.23
C ASP A 81 -7.51 26.16 -11.95
N ILE A 82 -7.30 26.81 -13.09
CA ILE A 82 -6.05 26.68 -13.85
C ILE A 82 -4.83 26.96 -12.97
N ARG A 83 -3.84 26.07 -12.99
CA ARG A 83 -2.61 26.22 -12.20
C ARG A 83 -1.62 27.18 -12.89
N ALA A 84 -0.77 27.82 -12.11
CA ALA A 84 0.20 28.79 -12.61
C ALA A 84 1.15 28.25 -13.70
N PRO A 85 1.62 27.00 -13.69
CA PRO A 85 2.40 26.45 -14.81
C PRO A 85 1.60 26.45 -16.11
N ALA A 86 0.39 25.92 -16.12
CA ALA A 86 -0.45 25.85 -17.31
C ALA A 86 -0.86 27.25 -17.84
N MET A 87 -1.09 28.20 -16.93
CA MET A 87 -1.31 29.60 -17.31
C MET A 87 -0.05 30.21 -17.94
N LEU A 88 1.13 29.91 -17.39
CA LEU A 88 2.41 30.40 -17.95
C LEU A 88 2.63 29.88 -19.37
N ASP A 89 2.32 28.61 -19.64
CA ASP A 89 2.48 28.02 -20.96
C ASP A 89 1.58 28.74 -21.98
N ARG A 90 0.31 28.99 -21.66
CA ARG A 90 -0.61 29.78 -22.49
C ARG A 90 -0.15 31.22 -22.72
N LEU A 91 0.43 31.85 -21.68
CA LEU A 91 0.94 33.20 -21.81
C LEU A 91 2.22 33.25 -22.63
N ARG A 92 3.07 32.20 -22.62
CA ARG A 92 4.23 32.08 -23.48
C ARG A 92 3.85 31.97 -24.95
N GLU A 93 2.79 31.21 -25.28
CA GLU A 93 2.21 31.17 -26.63
C GLU A 93 1.74 32.55 -27.11
N ALA A 94 1.28 33.38 -26.17
CA ALA A 94 0.92 34.77 -26.43
C ALA A 94 2.11 35.77 -26.42
N GLY A 95 3.34 35.27 -26.24
CA GLY A 95 4.57 36.08 -26.25
C GLY A 95 5.09 36.59 -24.89
N TYR A 96 4.53 36.08 -23.77
CA TYR A 96 5.00 36.45 -22.42
C TYR A 96 6.37 35.88 -22.12
N GLN A 97 7.34 36.72 -21.74
CA GLN A 97 8.71 36.31 -21.42
C GLN A 97 9.02 36.36 -19.91
N GLY A 98 8.03 36.63 -19.06
CA GLY A 98 8.24 36.71 -17.62
C GLY A 98 8.28 35.37 -16.89
N GLY A 99 8.63 35.43 -15.61
CA GLY A 99 8.76 34.25 -14.78
C GLY A 99 7.42 33.81 -14.14
N ILE A 100 7.35 32.54 -13.73
CA ILE A 100 6.18 31.91 -13.07
C ILE A 100 5.78 32.60 -11.78
N THR A 101 6.70 33.22 -11.05
CA THR A 101 6.38 33.93 -9.79
C THR A 101 5.42 35.09 -10.02
N VAL A 102 5.65 35.87 -11.09
CA VAL A 102 4.77 36.99 -11.45
C VAL A 102 3.38 36.49 -11.85
N VAL A 103 3.30 35.40 -12.61
CA VAL A 103 2.04 34.76 -12.98
C VAL A 103 1.31 34.24 -11.73
N ARG A 104 1.99 33.62 -10.78
CA ARG A 104 1.41 33.16 -9.51
C ARG A 104 0.81 34.31 -8.69
N GLU A 105 1.57 35.40 -8.55
CA GLU A 105 1.08 36.56 -7.82
C GLU A 105 -0.13 37.20 -8.51
N ARG A 106 -0.09 37.27 -9.85
CA ARG A 106 -1.22 37.85 -10.59
C ARG A 106 -2.46 36.97 -10.54
N LEU A 107 -2.32 35.66 -10.69
CA LEU A 107 -3.40 34.70 -10.51
C LEU A 107 -4.02 34.80 -9.11
N ARG A 108 -3.20 34.99 -8.06
CA ARG A 108 -3.70 35.16 -6.69
C ARG A 108 -4.58 36.40 -6.53
N VAL A 109 -4.31 37.45 -7.32
CA VAL A 109 -5.09 38.71 -7.28
C VAL A 109 -6.34 38.62 -8.16
N LEU A 110 -6.21 38.05 -9.36
CA LEU A 110 -7.27 38.05 -10.37
C LEU A 110 -8.26 36.87 -10.18
N ARG A 111 -7.83 35.79 -9.54
CA ARG A 111 -8.71 34.63 -9.31
C ARG A 111 -9.91 35.04 -8.47
N PRO A 112 -11.16 34.84 -8.95
CA PRO A 112 -12.32 35.09 -8.16
C PRO A 112 -12.24 34.29 -6.86
N ARG A 113 -12.30 34.95 -5.73
CA ARG A 113 -12.36 34.27 -4.45
C ARG A 113 -13.71 33.55 -4.40
N PRO A 114 -13.75 32.23 -4.16
CA PRO A 114 -15.04 31.58 -3.96
C PRO A 114 -15.77 32.35 -2.86
N LYS A 115 -17.04 32.66 -3.11
CA LYS A 115 -17.89 33.27 -2.08
C LYS A 115 -17.77 32.37 -0.85
N GLN A 116 -17.26 32.89 0.24
CA GLN A 116 -17.30 32.19 1.52
C GLN A 116 -18.77 32.09 1.92
N GLU A 117 -19.36 30.92 1.65
CA GLU A 117 -20.69 30.65 2.18
C GLU A 117 -20.57 30.56 3.69
N ALA A 118 -21.44 31.27 4.40
CA ALA A 118 -21.53 31.16 5.85
C ALA A 118 -22.14 29.80 6.18
N PHE A 119 -21.39 28.99 6.92
CA PHE A 119 -21.86 27.68 7.37
C PHE A 119 -22.28 27.73 8.82
N PHE A 120 -23.46 27.19 9.11
CA PHE A 120 -23.83 26.94 10.50
C PHE A 120 -22.96 25.78 11.04
N THR A 121 -22.23 26.03 12.09
CA THR A 121 -21.57 24.97 12.85
C THR A 121 -22.67 24.15 13.52
N ARG A 122 -22.94 22.96 13.00
CA ARG A 122 -23.92 22.04 13.61
C ARG A 122 -23.32 21.54 14.92
N SER A 123 -23.93 21.88 16.04
CA SER A 123 -23.64 21.22 17.30
C SER A 123 -24.57 20.03 17.49
N TYR A 124 -24.02 18.89 17.85
CA TYR A 124 -24.79 17.68 18.13
C TYR A 124 -24.82 17.46 19.64
N GLY A 125 -25.93 17.04 20.16
CA GLY A 125 -26.05 16.61 21.56
C GLY A 125 -25.26 15.32 21.83
N PRO A 126 -25.05 14.99 23.11
CA PRO A 126 -24.33 13.79 23.50
C PRO A 126 -25.04 12.51 23.03
N GLY A 127 -24.29 11.51 22.58
CA GLY A 127 -24.77 10.22 22.08
C GLY A 127 -25.51 10.27 20.73
N ARG A 128 -25.52 11.42 20.04
CA ARG A 128 -26.32 11.56 18.82
C ARG A 128 -25.60 11.10 17.56
N MET A 129 -24.30 11.34 17.44
CA MET A 129 -23.61 11.12 16.17
C MET A 129 -22.21 10.57 16.35
N LEU A 130 -21.91 9.53 15.61
CA LEU A 130 -20.58 9.01 15.35
C LEU A 130 -20.19 9.32 13.90
N GLN A 131 -18.98 9.78 13.65
CA GLN A 131 -18.42 9.88 12.31
C GLN A 131 -17.31 8.86 12.12
N VAL A 132 -17.36 8.16 10.98
CA VAL A 132 -16.43 7.08 10.65
C VAL A 132 -15.79 7.33 9.31
N ASP A 133 -14.47 7.13 9.23
CA ASP A 133 -13.72 7.27 8.00
C ASP A 133 -12.48 6.36 7.95
N TRP A 134 -11.99 6.13 6.72
CA TRP A 134 -10.72 5.50 6.45
C TRP A 134 -9.67 6.52 6.02
N ALA A 135 -8.46 6.34 6.49
CA ALA A 135 -7.32 7.13 6.05
C ALA A 135 -6.18 6.22 5.60
N ASP A 136 -5.66 6.46 4.40
CA ASP A 136 -4.49 5.75 3.88
C ASP A 136 -3.21 6.37 4.42
N PHE A 137 -2.30 5.53 4.92
CA PHE A 137 -1.00 5.91 5.47
C PHE A 137 0.18 5.33 4.67
N GLY A 138 -0.09 4.66 3.53
CA GLY A 138 0.93 4.08 2.67
C GLY A 138 1.51 2.76 3.19
N TYR A 139 2.73 2.45 2.77
CA TYR A 139 3.43 1.22 3.17
C TYR A 139 4.33 1.52 4.38
N ALA A 140 4.01 0.96 5.53
CA ALA A 140 4.75 1.22 6.76
C ALA A 140 5.32 -0.05 7.42
N ILE A 141 4.79 -1.23 7.08
CA ILE A 141 5.17 -2.49 7.72
C ILE A 141 6.10 -3.26 6.80
N PRO A 142 7.35 -3.55 7.22
CA PRO A 142 8.29 -4.34 6.43
C PRO A 142 7.74 -5.72 6.09
N GLY A 143 7.97 -6.18 4.85
CA GLY A 143 7.58 -7.53 4.41
C GLY A 143 6.09 -7.77 4.20
N CYS A 144 5.20 -6.85 4.60
CA CYS A 144 3.76 -7.04 4.42
C CYS A 144 3.30 -6.80 2.97
N GLY A 145 3.95 -5.92 2.21
CA GLY A 145 3.58 -5.59 0.82
C GLY A 145 2.19 -4.97 0.66
N ARG A 146 1.54 -4.57 1.77
CA ARG A 146 0.20 -3.96 1.80
C ARG A 146 0.25 -2.55 2.32
N ARG A 147 -0.68 -1.73 1.87
CA ARG A 147 -0.86 -0.38 2.39
C ARG A 147 -1.53 -0.43 3.75
N VAL A 148 -1.02 0.37 4.67
CA VAL A 148 -1.61 0.54 5.99
C VAL A 148 -2.69 1.62 5.92
N SER A 149 -3.84 1.31 6.45
CA SER A 149 -4.96 2.23 6.57
C SER A 149 -5.41 2.35 8.02
N ALA A 150 -5.81 3.53 8.42
CA ALA A 150 -6.41 3.76 9.73
C ALA A 150 -7.93 3.81 9.61
N PHE A 151 -8.62 3.02 10.42
CA PHE A 151 -10.02 3.20 10.73
C PHE A 151 -10.14 4.20 11.87
N VAL A 152 -10.87 5.27 11.63
CA VAL A 152 -11.04 6.37 12.57
C VAL A 152 -12.52 6.58 12.83
N ALA A 153 -12.92 6.54 14.08
CA ALA A 153 -14.28 6.83 14.51
C ALA A 153 -14.25 7.88 15.62
N ALA A 154 -15.05 8.93 15.49
CA ALA A 154 -15.07 10.04 16.43
C ALA A 154 -16.50 10.44 16.80
N LEU A 155 -16.78 10.55 18.09
CA LEU A 155 -18.03 11.06 18.60
C LEU A 155 -18.14 12.57 18.34
N ALA A 156 -19.24 13.00 17.76
CA ALA A 156 -19.40 14.41 17.34
C ALA A 156 -19.53 15.39 18.51
N TYR A 157 -19.97 14.96 19.68
CA TYR A 157 -20.11 15.80 20.85
C TYR A 157 -18.81 15.92 21.64
N SER A 158 -18.30 14.82 22.20
CA SER A 158 -17.10 14.81 23.05
C SER A 158 -15.80 14.94 22.26
N ARG A 159 -15.79 14.69 20.96
CA ARG A 159 -14.58 14.51 20.15
C ARG A 159 -13.75 13.29 20.58
N TYR A 160 -14.34 12.37 21.35
CA TYR A 160 -13.68 11.15 21.80
C TYR A 160 -13.41 10.25 20.62
N LEU A 161 -12.16 9.83 20.47
CA LEU A 161 -11.62 9.24 19.27
C LEU A 161 -11.31 7.75 19.48
N PHE A 162 -11.77 6.91 18.55
CA PHE A 162 -11.30 5.55 18.35
C PHE A 162 -10.38 5.49 17.11
N LEU A 163 -9.28 4.75 17.23
CA LEU A 163 -8.29 4.58 16.17
C LEU A 163 -7.77 3.14 16.18
N VAL A 164 -7.77 2.51 15.00
CA VAL A 164 -7.11 1.23 14.77
C VAL A 164 -6.52 1.21 13.36
N PHE A 165 -5.34 0.63 13.19
CA PHE A 165 -4.70 0.45 11.89
C PHE A 165 -4.97 -0.95 11.36
N THR A 166 -5.14 -1.06 10.05
CA THR A 166 -5.32 -2.32 9.34
C THR A 166 -4.55 -2.33 8.02
N VAL A 167 -4.34 -3.51 7.47
CA VAL A 167 -3.75 -3.71 6.13
C VAL A 167 -4.79 -4.14 5.10
N SER A 168 -6.08 -4.07 5.47
CA SER A 168 -7.21 -4.44 4.64
C SER A 168 -8.41 -3.53 4.92
N GLN A 169 -9.12 -3.13 3.87
CA GLN A 169 -10.37 -2.36 3.93
C GLN A 169 -11.56 -3.18 3.40
N THR A 170 -11.48 -4.52 3.49
CA THR A 170 -12.59 -5.40 3.12
C THR A 170 -13.81 -5.18 4.04
N MET A 171 -14.95 -5.70 3.63
CA MET A 171 -16.18 -5.65 4.44
C MET A 171 -15.94 -6.27 5.82
N GLY A 172 -15.31 -7.44 5.90
CA GLY A 172 -15.01 -8.09 7.18
C GLY A 172 -14.10 -7.23 8.07
N SER A 173 -13.02 -6.65 7.52
CA SER A 173 -12.16 -5.73 8.27
C SER A 173 -12.93 -4.50 8.77
N PHE A 174 -13.78 -3.93 7.93
CA PHE A 174 -14.63 -2.80 8.30
C PHE A 174 -15.57 -3.13 9.45
N LEU A 175 -16.28 -4.26 9.36
CA LEU A 175 -17.23 -4.70 10.40
C LEU A 175 -16.52 -4.99 11.73
N ARG A 176 -15.32 -5.61 11.69
CA ARG A 176 -14.49 -5.82 12.90
C ARG A 176 -14.04 -4.51 13.54
N CYS A 177 -13.64 -3.53 12.73
CA CYS A 177 -13.31 -2.20 13.23
C CYS A 177 -14.53 -1.50 13.86
N MET A 178 -15.71 -1.63 13.26
CA MET A 178 -16.96 -1.12 13.83
C MET A 178 -17.29 -1.80 15.16
N GLU A 179 -17.19 -3.13 15.26
CA GLU A 179 -17.39 -3.87 16.53
C GLU A 179 -16.40 -3.42 17.62
N ALA A 180 -15.13 -3.21 17.25
CA ALA A 180 -14.13 -2.71 18.17
C ALA A 180 -14.44 -1.28 18.63
N ALA A 181 -14.92 -0.42 17.74
CA ALA A 181 -15.31 0.95 18.06
C ALA A 181 -16.55 0.97 18.99
N LEU A 182 -17.59 0.21 18.67
CA LEU A 182 -18.80 0.11 19.52
C LEU A 182 -18.45 -0.43 20.92
N ARG A 183 -17.56 -1.41 21.01
CA ARG A 183 -17.05 -1.92 22.30
C ARG A 183 -16.25 -0.88 23.06
N PHE A 184 -15.38 -0.12 22.37
CA PHE A 184 -14.60 0.93 22.97
C PHE A 184 -15.46 2.07 23.53
N PHE A 185 -16.50 2.50 22.80
CA PHE A 185 -17.44 3.49 23.27
C PHE A 185 -18.42 2.97 24.32
N GLY A 186 -18.60 1.65 24.42
CA GLY A 186 -19.55 1.00 25.32
C GLY A 186 -21.00 1.10 24.87
N GLY A 187 -21.26 1.47 23.62
CA GLY A 187 -22.61 1.64 23.08
C GLY A 187 -22.58 2.17 21.64
N ARG A 188 -23.78 2.49 21.14
CA ARG A 188 -24.00 3.08 19.82
C ARG A 188 -24.60 4.48 19.91
N THR A 189 -24.39 5.29 18.90
CA THR A 189 -25.06 6.59 18.73
C THR A 189 -26.39 6.42 17.99
N LEU A 190 -27.21 7.49 17.96
CA LEU A 190 -28.45 7.48 17.19
C LEU A 190 -28.19 7.39 15.68
N VAL A 191 -27.12 8.07 15.19
CA VAL A 191 -26.76 8.14 13.78
C VAL A 191 -25.26 8.00 13.64
N ASP A 192 -24.85 7.08 12.78
CA ASP A 192 -23.48 6.89 12.35
C ASP A 192 -23.32 7.42 10.93
N VAL A 193 -22.39 8.36 10.75
CA VAL A 193 -22.14 9.04 9.48
C VAL A 193 -20.92 8.44 8.80
N PHE A 194 -21.12 7.97 7.59
CA PHE A 194 -20.08 7.32 6.77
C PHE A 194 -19.84 8.08 5.47
N ASP A 195 -18.61 8.01 4.95
CA ASP A 195 -18.35 8.42 3.59
C ASP A 195 -18.94 7.43 2.57
N ASN A 196 -18.87 7.78 1.29
CA ASN A 196 -19.29 6.92 0.19
C ASN A 196 -18.28 5.79 -0.07
N MET A 197 -17.82 5.13 1.01
CA MET A 197 -16.95 3.97 0.89
C MET A 197 -17.72 2.76 0.37
N GLY A 198 -17.14 1.94 -0.51
CA GLY A 198 -17.81 0.80 -1.15
C GLY A 198 -18.29 -0.29 -0.18
N THR A 199 -17.75 -0.31 1.04
CA THR A 199 -18.23 -1.18 2.13
C THR A 199 -19.59 -0.73 2.67
N VAL A 200 -19.92 0.55 2.62
CA VAL A 200 -21.17 1.11 3.12
C VAL A 200 -22.17 1.37 2.00
N VAL A 201 -21.74 2.03 0.92
CA VAL A 201 -22.59 2.40 -0.21
C VAL A 201 -22.23 1.55 -1.42
N LYS A 202 -23.20 0.75 -1.90
CA LYS A 202 -23.05 -0.07 -3.10
C LYS A 202 -23.21 0.76 -4.37
N GLU A 203 -24.25 1.56 -4.40
CA GLU A 203 -24.63 2.37 -5.56
C GLU A 203 -25.22 3.70 -5.10
N ARG A 204 -25.17 4.70 -5.96
CA ARG A 204 -25.78 5.99 -5.68
C ARG A 204 -26.53 6.53 -6.89
N SER A 205 -27.77 6.98 -6.66
CA SER A 205 -28.57 7.69 -7.66
C SER A 205 -28.93 9.09 -7.08
N GLY A 206 -28.17 10.10 -7.50
CA GLY A 206 -28.33 11.46 -6.96
C GLY A 206 -28.10 11.55 -5.46
N GLN A 207 -29.14 11.91 -4.71
CA GLN A 207 -29.07 12.00 -3.23
C GLN A 207 -29.34 10.66 -2.53
N LEU A 208 -29.90 9.68 -3.25
CA LEU A 208 -30.21 8.36 -2.67
C LEU A 208 -28.98 7.45 -2.70
N ALA A 209 -28.60 6.94 -1.55
CA ALA A 209 -27.53 5.96 -1.41
C ALA A 209 -28.16 4.58 -1.18
N VAL A 210 -27.80 3.61 -2.03
CA VAL A 210 -28.15 2.19 -1.81
C VAL A 210 -27.03 1.58 -0.99
N LEU A 211 -27.35 1.14 0.21
CA LEU A 211 -26.39 0.54 1.14
C LEU A 211 -25.97 -0.85 0.65
N ASN A 212 -24.74 -1.24 0.98
CA ASN A 212 -24.27 -2.60 0.76
C ASN A 212 -25.12 -3.56 1.61
N PRO A 213 -25.69 -4.64 1.03
CA PRO A 213 -26.59 -5.55 1.73
C PRO A 213 -26.01 -6.10 3.03
N ARG A 214 -24.73 -6.54 3.01
CA ARG A 214 -24.08 -7.07 4.21
C ARG A 214 -23.87 -6.01 5.29
N PHE A 215 -23.57 -4.78 4.90
CA PHE A 215 -23.51 -3.68 5.85
C PHE A 215 -24.90 -3.34 6.41
N LEU A 216 -25.93 -3.39 5.58
CA LEU A 216 -27.33 -3.17 6.01
C LEU A 216 -27.78 -4.23 7.03
N GLU A 217 -27.46 -5.51 6.79
CA GLU A 217 -27.70 -6.60 7.75
C GLU A 217 -27.02 -6.31 9.10
N TYR A 218 -25.73 -5.91 9.04
CA TYR A 218 -24.97 -5.54 10.23
C TYR A 218 -25.59 -4.36 10.97
N ALA A 219 -25.86 -3.28 10.25
CA ALA A 219 -26.45 -2.07 10.82
C ALA A 219 -27.82 -2.38 11.48
N THR A 220 -28.63 -3.18 10.83
CA THR A 220 -29.92 -3.64 11.37
C THR A 220 -29.73 -4.51 12.62
N ALA A 221 -28.80 -5.47 12.58
CA ALA A 221 -28.51 -6.34 13.72
C ALA A 221 -27.96 -5.58 14.93
N ARG A 222 -27.24 -4.49 14.71
CA ARG A 222 -26.69 -3.60 15.76
C ARG A 222 -27.62 -2.43 16.11
N GLY A 223 -28.68 -2.23 15.34
CA GLY A 223 -29.61 -1.13 15.49
C GLY A 223 -29.01 0.24 15.11
N LEU A 224 -28.02 0.29 14.23
CA LEU A 224 -27.35 1.54 13.85
C LEU A 224 -28.22 2.39 12.94
N GLY A 225 -28.34 3.67 13.24
CA GLY A 225 -28.87 4.66 12.31
C GLY A 225 -27.78 5.06 11.33
N VAL A 226 -27.94 4.75 10.03
CA VAL A 226 -26.92 4.98 9.02
C VAL A 226 -27.22 6.22 8.20
N GLN A 227 -26.23 7.10 8.06
CA GLN A 227 -26.27 8.24 7.15
C GLN A 227 -25.02 8.25 6.26
N ALA A 228 -25.20 8.15 4.95
CA ALA A 228 -24.12 8.33 3.99
C ALA A 228 -23.95 9.81 3.63
N CYS A 229 -22.71 10.32 3.62
CA CYS A 229 -22.43 11.72 3.27
C CYS A 229 -22.81 12.04 1.83
N THR A 230 -23.24 13.27 1.59
CA THR A 230 -23.47 13.78 0.23
C THR A 230 -22.13 14.05 -0.47
N PRO A 231 -21.92 13.54 -1.70
CA PRO A 231 -20.69 13.80 -2.45
C PRO A 231 -20.41 15.32 -2.57
N ARG A 232 -19.13 15.69 -2.48
CA ARG A 232 -18.67 17.07 -2.62
C ARG A 232 -19.20 18.06 -1.58
N ARG A 233 -19.66 17.59 -0.41
CA ARG A 233 -20.02 18.44 0.74
C ARG A 233 -19.08 18.17 1.92
N PRO A 234 -17.87 18.77 1.95
CA PRO A 234 -16.90 18.56 3.04
C PRO A 234 -17.42 19.04 4.40
N THR A 235 -18.42 19.89 4.42
CA THR A 235 -19.05 20.39 5.65
C THR A 235 -19.84 19.33 6.43
N GLU A 236 -20.09 18.17 5.86
CA GLU A 236 -20.83 17.09 6.53
C GLU A 236 -19.91 16.20 7.41
N LYS A 237 -18.55 16.29 7.25
CA LYS A 237 -17.57 15.45 7.92
C LYS A 237 -16.48 16.16 8.75
N PRO A 238 -16.70 17.26 9.41
CA PRO A 238 -15.64 18.00 10.09
C PRO A 238 -15.02 17.23 11.27
N TYR A 239 -15.75 16.28 11.87
CA TYR A 239 -15.39 15.64 13.12
C TYR A 239 -14.47 14.41 12.95
N VAL A 240 -14.24 13.96 11.73
CA VAL A 240 -13.30 12.85 11.43
C VAL A 240 -12.14 13.29 10.53
N GLU A 241 -12.33 14.27 9.65
CA GLU A 241 -11.25 14.79 8.81
C GLU A 241 -10.13 15.46 9.64
N ARG A 242 -10.51 16.26 10.64
CA ARG A 242 -9.55 16.91 11.56
C ARG A 242 -8.76 15.90 12.39
N PRO A 243 -9.35 14.88 13.04
CA PRO A 243 -8.63 13.79 13.68
C PRO A 243 -7.67 13.06 12.75
N ILE A 244 -8.03 12.78 11.51
CA ILE A 244 -7.14 12.15 10.52
C ILE A 244 -5.91 13.05 10.26
N GLY A 245 -6.11 14.36 10.06
CA GLY A 245 -5.03 15.32 9.92
C GLY A 245 -4.14 15.37 11.18
N PHE A 246 -4.72 15.28 12.35
CA PHE A 246 -4.00 15.24 13.63
C PHE A 246 -3.19 13.95 13.79
N ILE A 247 -3.75 12.79 13.42
CA ILE A 247 -3.03 11.51 13.41
C ILE A 247 -1.84 11.58 12.45
N ARG A 248 -2.04 12.10 11.23
CA ARG A 248 -0.98 12.25 10.22
C ARG A 248 0.15 13.18 10.66
N SER A 249 -0.16 14.24 11.41
CA SER A 249 0.82 15.25 11.81
C SER A 249 1.50 14.95 13.15
N ARG A 250 0.83 14.22 14.06
CA ARG A 250 1.29 14.06 15.46
C ARG A 250 1.61 12.62 15.84
N PHE A 251 0.91 11.65 15.27
CA PHE A 251 1.16 10.23 15.57
C PHE A 251 2.12 9.60 14.57
N TRP A 252 1.85 9.76 13.28
CA TRP A 252 2.50 9.01 12.21
C TRP A 252 3.99 9.33 11.97
N PRO A 253 4.47 10.59 12.03
CA PRO A 253 5.84 10.93 11.66
C PRO A 253 6.88 10.20 12.49
N GLY A 254 7.90 9.63 11.81
CA GLY A 254 9.02 8.96 12.46
C GLY A 254 8.71 7.58 13.06
N ARG A 255 7.55 6.98 12.75
CA ARG A 255 7.23 5.63 13.20
C ARG A 255 7.65 4.58 12.17
N HIS A 256 8.31 3.55 12.68
CA HIS A 256 8.78 2.41 11.90
C HIS A 256 8.38 1.11 12.64
N PRO A 257 7.08 0.76 12.67
CA PRO A 257 6.61 -0.42 13.37
C PRO A 257 7.13 -1.70 12.70
N ALA A 258 7.50 -2.69 13.49
CA ALA A 258 7.93 -3.99 12.98
C ALA A 258 6.75 -4.77 12.38
N ASP A 259 5.57 -4.64 12.98
CA ASP A 259 4.34 -5.29 12.54
C ASP A 259 3.08 -4.46 12.86
N LEU A 260 1.93 -4.98 12.47
CA LEU A 260 0.63 -4.34 12.70
C LEU A 260 0.24 -4.34 14.19
N PHE A 261 0.67 -5.35 14.94
CA PHE A 261 0.38 -5.46 16.37
C PHE A 261 1.10 -4.34 17.15
N GLU A 262 2.39 -4.16 16.89
CA GLU A 262 3.17 -3.07 17.48
C GLU A 262 2.59 -1.70 17.11
N LEU A 263 2.22 -1.49 15.82
CA LEU A 263 1.60 -0.25 15.38
C LEU A 263 0.32 0.04 16.17
N ASN A 264 -0.55 -0.95 16.33
CA ASN A 264 -1.80 -0.79 17.07
C ASN A 264 -1.60 -0.62 18.58
N ALA A 265 -0.59 -1.25 19.18
CA ALA A 265 -0.22 -1.02 20.57
C ALA A 265 0.23 0.44 20.78
N GLN A 266 1.09 0.96 19.89
CA GLN A 266 1.53 2.36 19.91
C GLN A 266 0.35 3.31 19.67
N ALA A 267 -0.56 3.00 18.74
CA ALA A 267 -1.73 3.81 18.43
C ALA A 267 -2.72 3.86 19.62
N THR A 268 -2.94 2.74 20.28
CA THR A 268 -3.79 2.64 21.47
C THR A 268 -3.24 3.49 22.60
N LYS A 269 -1.94 3.35 22.90
CA LYS A 269 -1.30 4.18 23.92
C LYS A 269 -1.39 5.67 23.60
N TRP A 270 -1.07 6.06 22.38
CA TRP A 270 -1.14 7.45 21.93
C TRP A 270 -2.57 8.00 21.94
N ARG A 271 -3.56 7.20 21.52
CA ARG A 271 -4.98 7.56 21.55
C ARG A 271 -5.44 7.86 22.99
N ASP A 272 -5.09 6.97 23.92
CA ASP A 272 -5.59 7.03 25.29
C ASP A 272 -4.84 8.07 26.16
N GLU A 273 -3.53 8.18 25.97
CA GLU A 273 -2.71 9.10 26.76
C GLU A 273 -2.67 10.52 26.19
N ILE A 274 -2.71 10.67 24.88
CA ILE A 274 -2.50 11.97 24.20
C ILE A 274 -3.78 12.44 23.49
N ALA A 275 -4.29 11.69 22.51
CA ALA A 275 -5.33 12.19 21.65
C ALA A 275 -6.63 12.52 22.40
N ASN A 276 -7.03 11.63 23.29
CA ASN A 276 -8.26 11.77 24.08
C ASN A 276 -8.10 12.59 25.38
N ASN A 277 -6.88 12.81 25.80
CA ASN A 277 -6.60 13.55 27.06
C ASN A 277 -6.07 14.97 26.83
N ARG A 278 -5.82 15.39 25.58
CA ARG A 278 -5.47 16.79 25.31
C ARG A 278 -6.68 17.71 25.42
N VAL A 279 -6.46 18.99 25.72
CA VAL A 279 -7.49 20.00 25.53
C VAL A 279 -7.76 20.17 24.02
N HIS A 280 -8.99 19.93 23.59
CA HIS A 280 -9.39 20.05 22.20
C HIS A 280 -9.56 21.55 21.83
N GLU A 281 -8.89 21.99 20.75
CA GLU A 281 -8.82 23.40 20.35
C GLU A 281 -10.19 24.04 20.13
N GLU A 282 -11.13 23.33 19.50
CA GLU A 282 -12.44 23.85 19.16
C GLU A 282 -13.39 23.91 20.39
N THR A 283 -13.33 22.91 21.27
CA THR A 283 -14.25 22.78 22.38
C THR A 283 -13.70 23.37 23.70
N GLY A 284 -12.38 23.55 23.79
CA GLY A 284 -11.69 23.94 25.03
C GLY A 284 -11.77 22.89 26.13
N LYS A 285 -12.32 21.71 25.84
CA LYS A 285 -12.53 20.62 26.82
C LYS A 285 -11.65 19.40 26.51
N VAL A 286 -11.46 18.52 27.48
CA VAL A 286 -10.75 17.27 27.31
C VAL A 286 -11.72 16.17 26.88
N PRO A 287 -11.55 15.54 25.70
CA PRO A 287 -12.50 14.58 25.14
C PRO A 287 -12.86 13.41 26.09
N SER A 288 -11.89 12.83 26.76
CA SER A 288 -12.12 11.71 27.68
C SER A 288 -13.00 12.09 28.88
N LEU A 289 -12.83 13.31 29.41
CA LEU A 289 -13.65 13.81 30.52
C LEU A 289 -15.07 14.11 30.08
N VAL A 290 -15.24 14.76 28.91
CA VAL A 290 -16.57 15.03 28.33
C VAL A 290 -17.30 13.73 28.03
N PHE A 291 -16.61 12.76 27.43
CA PHE A 291 -17.18 11.45 27.16
C PHE A 291 -17.67 10.78 28.44
N LYS A 292 -16.80 10.68 29.44
CA LYS A 292 -17.10 9.99 30.72
C LYS A 292 -18.27 10.65 31.48
N HIS A 293 -18.31 11.95 31.51
CA HIS A 293 -19.29 12.66 32.37
C HIS A 293 -20.57 13.04 31.66
N GLU A 294 -20.54 13.30 30.35
CA GLU A 294 -21.67 13.88 29.63
C GLU A 294 -22.25 12.92 28.56
N GLU A 295 -21.43 12.08 27.88
CA GLU A 295 -21.85 11.36 26.69
C GLU A 295 -22.00 9.85 26.87
N SER A 296 -21.16 9.19 27.64
CA SER A 296 -21.20 7.72 27.79
C SER A 296 -22.56 7.17 28.23
N ALA A 297 -23.22 7.85 29.17
CA ALA A 297 -24.55 7.46 29.65
C ALA A 297 -25.69 7.72 28.65
N LYS A 298 -25.42 8.43 27.55
CA LYS A 298 -26.39 8.72 26.48
C LYS A 298 -26.28 7.80 25.28
N LEU A 299 -25.25 6.97 25.26
CA LEU A 299 -25.12 5.94 24.24
C LEU A 299 -26.16 4.83 24.47
N GLU A 300 -26.74 4.35 23.38
CA GLU A 300 -27.67 3.23 23.44
C GLU A 300 -26.92 1.90 23.47
N ARG A 301 -27.52 0.90 24.13
CA ARG A 301 -26.93 -0.44 24.19
C ARG A 301 -26.91 -1.10 22.81
N VAL A 302 -25.80 -1.70 22.46
CA VAL A 302 -25.67 -2.55 21.27
C VAL A 302 -26.31 -3.91 21.55
N HIS A 303 -27.01 -4.45 20.57
CA HIS A 303 -27.60 -5.78 20.71
C HIS A 303 -26.51 -6.85 20.96
N PRO A 304 -26.67 -7.74 21.95
CA PRO A 304 -25.63 -8.65 22.42
C PRO A 304 -25.33 -9.82 21.47
N ARG A 305 -26.18 -10.09 20.46
CA ARG A 305 -25.94 -11.19 19.52
C ARG A 305 -24.64 -10.98 18.74
N PRO A 306 -23.73 -11.97 18.71
CA PRO A 306 -22.55 -11.86 17.88
C PRO A 306 -22.97 -11.74 16.40
N PHE A 307 -22.27 -10.90 15.66
CA PHE A 307 -22.42 -10.79 14.21
C PHE A 307 -21.21 -11.42 13.54
N ASP A 308 -21.45 -12.20 12.49
CA ASP A 308 -20.37 -12.79 11.71
C ASP A 308 -19.68 -11.70 10.86
N THR A 309 -18.44 -11.39 11.21
CA THR A 309 -17.63 -10.39 10.53
C THR A 309 -16.62 -10.98 9.57
N ASP A 310 -16.66 -12.29 9.31
CA ASP A 310 -15.74 -12.94 8.38
C ASP A 310 -15.97 -12.45 6.95
N ASP A 311 -14.85 -12.32 6.21
CA ASP A 311 -14.90 -12.14 4.77
C ASP A 311 -15.35 -13.46 4.14
N LEU A 312 -16.42 -13.44 3.34
CA LEU A 312 -16.99 -14.61 2.69
C LEU A 312 -16.72 -14.56 1.18
N PHE A 313 -16.14 -15.60 0.64
CA PHE A 313 -15.81 -15.68 -0.77
C PHE A 313 -16.13 -17.06 -1.35
N ASN A 314 -17.08 -17.12 -2.28
CA ASN A 314 -17.40 -18.34 -3.01
C ASN A 314 -16.41 -18.51 -4.18
N THR A 315 -15.76 -19.67 -4.24
CA THR A 315 -14.79 -20.01 -5.27
C THR A 315 -14.82 -21.49 -5.59
N ARG A 316 -13.93 -21.92 -6.50
CA ARG A 316 -13.69 -23.34 -6.79
C ARG A 316 -12.24 -23.68 -6.53
N ALA A 317 -11.98 -24.84 -5.97
CA ALA A 317 -10.63 -25.33 -5.82
C ALA A 317 -9.96 -25.51 -7.20
N SER A 318 -8.75 -25.04 -7.35
CA SER A 318 -7.97 -25.14 -8.60
C SER A 318 -7.51 -26.57 -8.87
N LYS A 319 -6.96 -26.80 -10.08
CA LYS A 319 -6.32 -28.07 -10.45
C LYS A 319 -5.14 -28.44 -9.54
N THR A 320 -4.55 -27.44 -8.90
CA THR A 320 -3.46 -27.57 -7.94
C THR A 320 -3.96 -27.64 -6.50
N PHE A 321 -5.26 -28.00 -6.30
CA PHE A 321 -5.92 -28.10 -4.99
C PHE A 321 -5.69 -26.90 -4.07
N ARG A 322 -5.87 -25.66 -4.64
CA ARG A 322 -5.75 -24.40 -3.93
C ARG A 322 -6.95 -23.52 -4.16
N VAL A 323 -7.19 -22.67 -3.21
CA VAL A 323 -8.15 -21.57 -3.29
C VAL A 323 -7.44 -20.25 -3.13
N ALA A 324 -7.75 -19.29 -4.02
CA ALA A 324 -7.26 -17.93 -3.90
C ALA A 324 -8.13 -17.15 -2.90
N PHE A 325 -7.50 -16.51 -1.94
CA PHE A 325 -8.15 -15.62 -1.00
C PHE A 325 -7.21 -14.48 -0.61
N ASP A 326 -7.67 -13.26 -0.72
CA ASP A 326 -6.97 -12.03 -0.30
C ASP A 326 -5.52 -11.96 -0.82
N ARG A 327 -5.32 -12.18 -2.14
CA ARG A 327 -4.04 -12.18 -2.87
C ARG A 327 -3.05 -13.28 -2.49
N ASN A 328 -3.49 -14.31 -1.78
CA ASN A 328 -2.69 -15.48 -1.42
C ASN A 328 -3.42 -16.76 -1.83
N GLU A 329 -2.69 -17.85 -1.90
CA GLU A 329 -3.24 -19.18 -2.21
C GLU A 329 -3.16 -20.08 -0.97
N TYR A 330 -4.25 -20.79 -0.69
CA TYR A 330 -4.38 -21.69 0.45
C TYR A 330 -4.69 -23.10 -0.05
N SER A 331 -3.95 -24.09 0.42
CA SER A 331 -4.18 -25.47 0.02
C SER A 331 -5.51 -26.03 0.59
N VAL A 332 -6.13 -26.91 -0.15
CA VAL A 332 -7.29 -27.68 0.27
C VAL A 332 -7.06 -29.16 -0.05
N PRO A 333 -7.76 -30.09 0.63
CA PRO A 333 -7.63 -31.51 0.28
C PRO A 333 -7.81 -31.74 -1.23
N TRP A 334 -6.89 -32.45 -1.84
CA TRP A 334 -6.80 -32.67 -3.29
C TRP A 334 -8.10 -33.23 -3.91
N ARG A 335 -8.89 -33.95 -3.12
CA ARG A 335 -10.20 -34.52 -3.55
C ARG A 335 -11.26 -33.44 -3.87
N LEU A 336 -11.00 -32.21 -3.48
CA LEU A 336 -11.89 -31.06 -3.72
C LEU A 336 -11.63 -30.32 -5.01
N ILE A 337 -10.73 -30.81 -5.88
CA ILE A 337 -10.44 -30.18 -7.17
C ILE A 337 -11.74 -29.91 -7.94
N HIS A 338 -11.89 -28.66 -8.43
CA HIS A 338 -13.07 -28.14 -9.12
C HIS A 338 -14.37 -28.08 -8.31
N GLN A 339 -14.39 -28.49 -7.05
CA GLN A 339 -15.58 -28.37 -6.20
C GLN A 339 -15.81 -26.90 -5.82
N PRO A 340 -17.09 -26.47 -5.78
CA PRO A 340 -17.42 -25.16 -5.23
C PRO A 340 -17.22 -25.18 -3.72
N VAL A 341 -16.50 -24.21 -3.20
CA VAL A 341 -16.20 -24.06 -1.78
C VAL A 341 -16.43 -22.64 -1.32
N LEU A 342 -16.80 -22.48 -0.05
CA LEU A 342 -16.87 -21.19 0.61
C LEU A 342 -15.58 -20.96 1.41
N VAL A 343 -14.88 -19.92 1.12
CA VAL A 343 -13.73 -19.44 1.91
C VAL A 343 -14.22 -18.39 2.89
N ARG A 344 -13.85 -18.54 4.15
CA ARG A 344 -14.13 -17.59 5.23
C ARG A 344 -12.81 -17.14 5.83
N GLY A 345 -12.61 -15.84 5.93
CA GLY A 345 -11.38 -15.26 6.49
C GLY A 345 -11.67 -14.24 7.57
N ASN A 346 -11.03 -14.40 8.73
CA ASN A 346 -10.96 -13.38 9.78
C ASN A 346 -9.55 -12.81 9.89
N GLU A 347 -9.18 -12.20 11.00
CA GLU A 347 -7.83 -11.62 11.18
C GLU A 347 -6.73 -12.67 11.37
N GLN A 348 -7.06 -13.83 11.89
CA GLN A 348 -6.11 -14.86 12.30
C GLN A 348 -6.14 -16.08 11.37
N GLU A 349 -7.30 -16.42 10.83
CA GLU A 349 -7.55 -17.69 10.17
C GLU A 349 -8.24 -17.53 8.83
N VAL A 350 -7.95 -18.47 7.93
CA VAL A 350 -8.69 -18.71 6.69
C VAL A 350 -9.21 -20.13 6.73
N SER A 351 -10.52 -20.30 6.73
CA SER A 351 -11.18 -21.59 6.72
C SER A 351 -11.91 -21.82 5.39
N VAL A 352 -11.86 -23.07 4.91
CA VAL A 352 -12.53 -23.47 3.67
C VAL A 352 -13.61 -24.46 3.98
N TRP A 353 -14.79 -24.26 3.40
CA TRP A 353 -16.01 -25.01 3.71
C TRP A 353 -16.62 -25.61 2.44
N LEU A 354 -16.99 -26.88 2.53
CA LEU A 354 -17.81 -27.56 1.52
C LEU A 354 -19.21 -27.77 2.11
N GLY A 355 -20.19 -26.98 1.69
CA GLY A 355 -21.49 -26.91 2.37
C GLY A 355 -21.32 -26.47 3.82
N THR A 356 -21.74 -27.32 4.77
CA THR A 356 -21.62 -27.07 6.21
C THR A 356 -20.36 -27.63 6.86
N LYS A 357 -19.54 -28.38 6.10
CA LYS A 357 -18.34 -29.03 6.63
C LYS A 357 -17.10 -28.17 6.38
N ARG A 358 -16.35 -27.85 7.45
CA ARG A 358 -15.02 -27.26 7.33
C ARG A 358 -14.02 -28.30 6.82
N VAL A 359 -13.40 -28.04 5.69
CA VAL A 359 -12.50 -28.97 4.99
C VAL A 359 -11.03 -28.56 5.05
N ALA A 360 -10.74 -27.28 5.34
CA ALA A 360 -9.40 -26.81 5.60
C ALA A 360 -9.42 -25.61 6.57
N LEU A 361 -8.32 -25.45 7.32
CA LEU A 361 -8.08 -24.34 8.23
C LEU A 361 -6.60 -23.95 8.14
N HIS A 362 -6.31 -22.66 7.90
CA HIS A 362 -4.97 -22.12 7.80
C HIS A 362 -4.84 -20.85 8.64
N ASN A 363 -3.64 -20.56 9.10
CA ASN A 363 -3.33 -19.25 9.61
C ASN A 363 -3.40 -18.23 8.46
N ARG A 364 -4.02 -17.07 8.69
CA ARG A 364 -4.12 -16.03 7.67
C ARG A 364 -2.74 -15.45 7.37
N CYS A 365 -2.38 -15.42 6.11
CA CYS A 365 -1.19 -14.74 5.63
C CYS A 365 -1.53 -13.32 5.17
N TRP A 366 -0.88 -12.32 5.76
CA TRP A 366 -1.03 -10.92 5.38
C TRP A 366 -0.01 -10.46 4.33
N GLY A 367 0.91 -11.34 3.90
CA GLY A 367 1.76 -11.11 2.74
C GLY A 367 0.96 -11.04 1.43
N VAL A 368 1.65 -10.90 0.32
CA VAL A 368 1.06 -10.88 -1.03
C VAL A 368 1.75 -11.93 -1.88
N GLY A 369 0.97 -12.72 -2.64
CA GLY A 369 1.48 -13.76 -3.52
C GLY A 369 2.07 -14.95 -2.77
N GLN A 370 1.67 -15.17 -1.51
CA GLN A 370 2.15 -16.26 -0.69
C GLN A 370 1.29 -17.51 -0.88
N GLU A 371 1.92 -18.65 -0.74
CA GLU A 371 1.31 -19.96 -0.79
C GLU A 371 1.34 -20.59 0.59
N VAL A 372 0.17 -20.80 1.18
CA VAL A 372 0.00 -21.43 2.50
C VAL A 372 -0.43 -22.86 2.29
N LYS A 373 0.46 -23.80 2.64
CA LYS A 373 0.27 -25.24 2.42
C LYS A 373 0.07 -25.99 3.74
N ASP A 374 -0.83 -26.95 3.71
CA ASP A 374 -0.93 -28.01 4.70
C ASP A 374 -0.52 -29.32 4.01
N PRO A 375 0.56 -29.97 4.43
CA PRO A 375 1.03 -31.23 3.82
C PRO A 375 -0.01 -32.35 3.85
N SER A 376 -0.94 -32.32 4.81
CA SER A 376 -2.02 -33.32 4.91
C SER A 376 -2.98 -33.28 3.71
N HIS A 377 -3.08 -32.15 3.03
CA HIS A 377 -3.95 -31.98 1.88
C HIS A 377 -3.48 -32.71 0.63
N GLU A 378 -2.21 -33.10 0.58
CA GLU A 378 -1.60 -33.90 -0.50
C GLU A 378 -1.64 -35.40 -0.23
N GLN A 379 -1.98 -35.81 1.02
CA GLN A 379 -1.97 -37.21 1.40
C GLN A 379 -2.96 -38.03 0.54
N GLY A 380 -2.49 -39.17 0.06
CA GLY A 380 -3.25 -40.04 -0.82
C GLY A 380 -3.34 -39.62 -2.28
N LEU A 381 -2.86 -38.39 -2.64
CA LEU A 381 -2.76 -38.02 -4.06
C LEU A 381 -1.72 -38.89 -4.77
N LEU A 382 -0.60 -39.11 -4.11
CA LEU A 382 0.47 -39.96 -4.61
C LEU A 382 0.04 -41.42 -4.77
N GLU A 383 -0.83 -41.90 -3.89
CA GLU A 383 -1.41 -43.25 -3.98
C GLU A 383 -2.36 -43.43 -5.17
N THR A 384 -3.15 -42.38 -5.48
CA THR A 384 -4.14 -42.38 -6.57
C THR A 384 -3.52 -42.06 -7.93
N LYS A 385 -2.30 -41.52 -7.97
CA LYS A 385 -1.53 -41.27 -9.17
C LYS A 385 -0.17 -41.97 -9.08
N PRO A 386 -0.13 -43.28 -9.29
CA PRO A 386 1.10 -44.07 -9.18
C PRO A 386 2.26 -43.53 -10.04
N ARG A 387 1.93 -42.86 -11.18
CA ARG A 387 2.93 -42.20 -12.02
C ARG A 387 3.46 -40.87 -11.44
N ALA A 388 2.80 -40.29 -10.44
CA ALA A 388 3.28 -39.11 -9.75
C ALA A 388 3.91 -39.49 -8.39
N ALA A 389 3.52 -40.62 -7.79
CA ALA A 389 4.21 -41.22 -6.67
C ALA A 389 5.61 -41.76 -7.06
N ALA A 390 5.77 -41.93 -8.34
CA ALA A 390 7.02 -42.36 -8.90
C ALA A 390 7.89 -41.09 -9.18
N GLY A 391 8.67 -40.87 -8.30
CA GLY A 391 10.00 -41.35 -8.15
C GLY A 391 10.15 -42.87 -8.42
N ALA A 392 9.12 -43.60 -8.74
CA ALA A 392 9.21 -44.94 -9.30
C ALA A 392 9.71 -44.77 -10.73
N LEU A 393 10.93 -45.28 -10.94
CA LEU A 393 11.54 -45.44 -12.23
C LEU A 393 10.52 -46.04 -13.20
N PRO A 394 10.38 -45.49 -14.41
CA PRO A 394 9.68 -46.17 -15.49
C PRO A 394 10.13 -47.63 -15.56
N ALA A 395 9.24 -48.52 -15.94
CA ALA A 395 9.56 -49.96 -15.95
C ALA A 395 10.83 -50.26 -16.75
N GLU A 396 11.07 -49.48 -17.78
CA GLU A 396 12.24 -49.55 -18.68
C GLU A 396 13.56 -49.17 -17.99
N LEU A 397 13.53 -48.39 -16.93
CA LEU A 397 14.71 -47.92 -16.18
C LEU A 397 14.87 -48.62 -14.81
N GLN A 398 13.93 -49.49 -14.44
CA GLN A 398 14.05 -50.32 -13.22
C GLN A 398 15.38 -51.12 -13.13
N PRO A 399 15.94 -51.61 -14.24
CA PRO A 399 17.23 -52.30 -14.19
C PRO A 399 18.40 -51.43 -13.72
N LEU A 400 18.25 -50.08 -13.79
CA LEU A 400 19.27 -49.15 -13.31
C LEU A 400 19.27 -48.98 -11.79
N GLY A 401 18.26 -49.47 -11.06
CA GLY A 401 18.18 -49.53 -9.61
C GLY A 401 18.07 -48.22 -8.88
N GLU A 402 18.50 -48.19 -7.62
CA GLU A 402 18.36 -47.03 -6.72
C GLU A 402 19.09 -45.81 -7.23
N VAL A 403 20.20 -45.96 -7.96
CA VAL A 403 20.97 -44.84 -8.51
C VAL A 403 20.14 -44.00 -9.47
N ALA A 404 19.34 -44.63 -10.31
CA ALA A 404 18.43 -43.94 -11.20
C ALA A 404 17.30 -43.25 -10.44
N ALA A 405 16.78 -43.91 -9.38
CA ALA A 405 15.73 -43.28 -8.53
C ALA A 405 16.22 -42.01 -7.86
N GLU A 406 17.43 -41.98 -7.38
CA GLU A 406 18.05 -40.81 -6.76
C GLU A 406 18.35 -39.73 -7.79
N TYR A 407 18.85 -40.09 -8.95
CA TYR A 407 19.07 -39.18 -10.06
C TYR A 407 17.77 -38.49 -10.52
N PHE A 408 16.63 -39.18 -10.58
CA PHE A 408 15.34 -38.61 -10.92
C PHE A 408 14.80 -37.64 -9.86
N LYS A 409 15.09 -37.89 -8.59
CA LYS A 409 14.76 -36.90 -7.53
C LYS A 409 15.51 -35.57 -7.75
N ILE A 410 16.80 -35.67 -8.09
CA ILE A 410 17.63 -34.50 -8.39
C ILE A 410 17.16 -33.79 -9.66
N LEU A 411 16.81 -34.53 -10.73
CA LEU A 411 16.24 -33.97 -11.96
C LEU A 411 14.93 -33.21 -11.69
N ALA A 412 14.04 -33.80 -10.90
CA ALA A 412 12.76 -33.20 -10.53
C ALA A 412 12.94 -31.86 -9.75
N ALA A 413 13.94 -31.85 -8.85
CA ALA A 413 14.27 -30.64 -8.08
C ALA A 413 14.83 -29.49 -8.95
N ASN A 414 15.49 -29.84 -10.07
CA ASN A 414 16.10 -28.88 -11.00
C ASN A 414 15.15 -28.37 -12.11
N GLY A 415 13.87 -28.76 -12.08
CA GLY A 415 12.85 -28.24 -13.01
C GLY A 415 12.98 -28.69 -14.46
N ARG A 416 13.80 -29.71 -14.75
CA ARG A 416 13.96 -30.27 -16.08
C ARG A 416 12.75 -31.11 -16.50
N SER A 417 12.52 -31.23 -17.82
CA SER A 417 11.46 -32.08 -18.38
C SER A 417 11.76 -33.57 -18.20
N LEU A 418 11.19 -34.14 -17.13
CA LEU A 418 11.40 -35.59 -16.79
C LEU A 418 11.10 -36.48 -17.97
N ARG A 419 10.11 -36.20 -18.80
CA ARG A 419 9.77 -37.03 -19.94
C ARG A 419 10.90 -37.13 -20.96
N LYS A 420 11.50 -35.99 -21.34
CA LYS A 420 12.63 -36.00 -22.29
C LYS A 420 13.86 -36.65 -21.73
N GLU A 421 14.12 -36.49 -20.46
CA GLU A 421 15.25 -37.10 -19.75
C GLU A 421 15.08 -38.63 -19.67
N ILE A 422 13.86 -39.10 -19.36
CA ILE A 422 13.52 -40.52 -19.35
C ILE A 422 13.73 -41.16 -20.73
N GLU A 423 13.12 -40.57 -21.78
CA GLU A 423 13.24 -41.04 -23.15
C GLU A 423 14.72 -41.19 -23.58
N ARG A 424 15.53 -40.19 -23.18
CA ARG A 424 16.97 -40.21 -23.51
C ARG A 424 17.77 -41.24 -22.71
N LEU A 425 17.49 -41.41 -21.41
CA LEU A 425 18.13 -42.40 -20.57
C LEU A 425 17.75 -43.83 -20.93
N VAL A 426 16.51 -44.07 -21.36
CA VAL A 426 16.09 -45.37 -21.92
C VAL A 426 16.93 -45.69 -23.15
N LEU A 427 17.03 -44.73 -24.07
CA LEU A 427 17.84 -44.88 -25.27
C LEU A 427 19.31 -45.18 -24.95
N LEU A 428 19.89 -44.48 -23.94
CA LEU A 428 21.27 -44.72 -23.53
C LEU A 428 21.43 -46.11 -22.88
N SER A 429 20.46 -46.59 -22.10
CA SER A 429 20.47 -47.93 -21.51
C SER A 429 20.35 -49.03 -22.57
N GLU A 430 19.52 -48.82 -23.61
CA GLU A 430 19.41 -49.73 -24.75
C GLU A 430 20.71 -49.76 -25.59
N LEU A 431 21.34 -48.62 -25.81
CA LEU A 431 22.56 -48.54 -26.65
C LEU A 431 23.80 -49.05 -25.94
N TRP A 432 23.97 -48.79 -24.67
CA TRP A 432 25.21 -49.03 -23.93
C TRP A 432 25.10 -50.16 -22.89
N GLY A 433 23.87 -50.55 -22.56
CA GLY A 433 23.56 -51.53 -21.52
C GLY A 433 23.38 -50.91 -20.15
N ASP A 434 22.66 -51.62 -19.26
CA ASP A 434 22.25 -51.12 -17.94
C ASP A 434 23.43 -50.88 -16.98
N SER A 435 24.44 -51.76 -17.01
CA SER A 435 25.57 -51.64 -16.08
C SER A 435 26.46 -50.43 -16.37
N PRO A 436 26.91 -50.15 -17.60
CA PRO A 436 27.64 -48.94 -17.93
C PRO A 436 26.82 -47.66 -17.68
N THR A 437 25.51 -47.66 -18.01
CA THR A 437 24.62 -46.53 -17.79
C THR A 437 24.45 -46.25 -16.31
N ARG A 438 24.35 -47.26 -15.46
CA ARG A 438 24.28 -47.10 -13.99
C ARG A 438 25.58 -46.49 -13.43
N GLN A 439 26.77 -46.94 -13.92
CA GLN A 439 28.03 -46.34 -13.51
C GLN A 439 28.17 -44.88 -13.94
N ALA A 440 27.76 -44.56 -15.18
CA ALA A 440 27.77 -43.20 -15.67
C ALA A 440 26.82 -42.26 -14.88
N LEU A 441 25.63 -42.75 -14.51
CA LEU A 441 24.71 -42.02 -13.65
C LEU A 441 25.32 -41.70 -12.28
N ALA A 442 25.93 -42.70 -11.62
CA ALA A 442 26.58 -42.52 -10.33
C ALA A 442 27.70 -41.48 -10.39
N GLU A 443 28.47 -41.47 -11.47
CA GLU A 443 29.55 -40.53 -11.66
C GLU A 443 29.06 -39.10 -11.92
N VAL A 444 28.07 -38.96 -12.79
CA VAL A 444 27.43 -37.63 -13.06
C VAL A 444 26.85 -37.07 -11.79
N MET A 445 26.21 -37.87 -10.94
CA MET A 445 25.72 -37.45 -9.63
C MET A 445 26.85 -37.00 -8.69
N ALA A 446 27.96 -37.76 -8.66
CA ALA A 446 29.11 -37.41 -7.82
C ALA A 446 29.77 -36.07 -8.23
N THR A 447 29.69 -35.70 -9.50
CA THR A 447 30.20 -34.42 -10.02
C THR A 447 29.20 -33.24 -9.86
N GLY A 448 27.98 -33.50 -9.37
CA GLY A 448 26.93 -32.48 -9.17
C GLY A 448 26.24 -32.00 -10.46
N HIS A 449 26.53 -32.69 -11.61
CA HIS A 449 25.87 -32.32 -12.86
C HIS A 449 24.54 -33.06 -13.02
N VAL A 450 23.60 -32.44 -13.78
CA VAL A 450 22.23 -32.96 -13.95
C VAL A 450 21.81 -32.83 -15.41
N GLY A 451 21.54 -33.94 -16.06
CA GLY A 451 21.06 -34.04 -17.44
C GLY A 451 21.57 -35.27 -18.16
N ALA A 452 20.75 -35.87 -19.01
CA ALA A 452 21.11 -37.06 -19.76
C ALA A 452 22.30 -36.85 -20.74
N GLU A 453 22.54 -35.58 -21.12
CA GLU A 453 23.70 -35.20 -21.93
C GLU A 453 25.03 -35.46 -21.22
N TYR A 454 25.10 -35.28 -19.90
CA TYR A 454 26.31 -35.60 -19.14
C TYR A 454 26.53 -37.12 -19.00
N VAL A 455 25.42 -37.87 -18.82
CA VAL A 455 25.47 -39.34 -18.80
C VAL A 455 25.99 -39.88 -20.15
N GLU A 456 25.48 -39.33 -21.26
CA GLU A 456 25.92 -39.65 -22.59
C GLU A 456 27.42 -39.32 -22.81
N TYR A 457 27.87 -38.17 -22.31
CA TYR A 457 29.27 -37.77 -22.37
C TYR A 457 30.17 -38.80 -21.63
N VAL A 458 29.80 -39.16 -20.40
CA VAL A 458 30.57 -40.15 -19.61
C VAL A 458 30.62 -41.51 -20.31
N LEU A 459 29.50 -41.99 -20.86
CA LEU A 459 29.41 -43.23 -21.59
C LEU A 459 30.32 -43.26 -22.84
N ARG A 460 30.33 -42.14 -23.60
CA ARG A 460 31.17 -42.01 -24.80
C ARG A 460 32.66 -41.99 -24.48
N HIS A 461 33.08 -41.37 -23.40
CA HIS A 461 34.49 -41.10 -23.10
C HIS A 461 35.16 -42.19 -22.24
N LYS A 462 34.43 -42.84 -21.33
CA LYS A 462 34.99 -43.82 -20.41
C LYS A 462 34.97 -45.26 -20.89
N THR A 463 34.05 -45.62 -21.74
CA THR A 463 33.97 -47.02 -22.23
C THR A 463 34.97 -47.35 -23.34
N GLY A 464 35.84 -46.39 -23.71
CA GLY A 464 36.85 -46.60 -24.74
C GLY A 464 36.29 -46.93 -26.15
N LEU A 465 34.97 -46.87 -26.27
CA LEU A 465 34.24 -47.13 -27.50
C LEU A 465 33.99 -45.81 -28.21
N SER A 466 35.03 -45.22 -28.77
CA SER A 466 34.87 -44.23 -29.87
C SER A 466 34.42 -45.00 -31.13
N ARG A 467 33.31 -45.70 -31.03
CA ARG A 467 32.57 -46.09 -32.24
C ARG A 467 31.73 -44.89 -32.64
N GLY A 468 32.22 -44.13 -33.61
CA GLY A 468 31.38 -43.25 -34.38
C GLY A 468 30.12 -44.03 -34.80
N PRO A 469 29.01 -43.35 -35.04
CA PRO A 469 27.74 -43.97 -35.44
C PRO A 469 28.05 -44.99 -36.52
N GLN A 470 27.65 -46.24 -36.26
CA GLN A 470 27.81 -47.25 -37.32
C GLN A 470 27.10 -46.71 -38.55
N PRO A 471 27.72 -46.78 -39.73
CA PRO A 471 27.11 -46.29 -40.95
C PRO A 471 25.73 -46.98 -41.12
N LEU A 472 24.68 -46.17 -41.28
CA LEU A 472 23.34 -46.65 -41.57
C LEU A 472 23.43 -47.60 -42.77
N ARG A 473 23.11 -48.85 -42.60
CA ARG A 473 22.97 -49.80 -43.68
C ARG A 473 21.58 -49.59 -44.26
N LEU A 474 21.51 -48.91 -45.42
CA LEU A 474 20.27 -48.55 -46.12
C LEU A 474 19.79 -49.71 -47.01
N GLY A 475 20.47 -50.82 -47.03
CA GLY A 475 20.14 -52.01 -47.85
C GLY A 475 20.30 -51.76 -49.35
N ASN A 476 21.07 -50.77 -49.76
CA ASN A 476 21.39 -50.40 -51.10
C ASN A 476 22.90 -50.22 -51.24
N GLU A 477 23.61 -51.16 -51.90
CA GLU A 477 25.07 -51.16 -52.00
C GLU A 477 25.64 -49.80 -52.51
N ALA A 478 24.97 -49.13 -53.39
CA ALA A 478 25.43 -47.82 -53.92
C ALA A 478 25.36 -46.71 -52.88
N LEU A 479 24.39 -46.77 -51.99
CA LEU A 479 24.22 -45.76 -50.93
C LEU A 479 25.08 -46.09 -49.70
N ASP A 480 25.28 -47.39 -49.42
CA ASP A 480 26.14 -47.89 -48.32
C ASP A 480 27.64 -47.66 -48.59
N ALA A 481 27.99 -47.37 -49.85
CA ALA A 481 29.38 -47.08 -50.26
C ALA A 481 29.74 -45.60 -50.20
N ILE A 482 28.78 -44.74 -49.95
CA ILE A 482 29.00 -43.27 -49.84
C ILE A 482 29.71 -42.98 -48.52
N ARG A 483 31.00 -42.66 -48.55
CA ARG A 483 31.76 -42.11 -47.42
C ARG A 483 31.80 -40.59 -47.55
N LEU A 484 31.16 -39.94 -46.64
CA LEU A 484 31.32 -38.50 -46.45
C LEU A 484 32.71 -38.25 -45.88
N CYS A 485 33.50 -37.37 -46.49
CA CYS A 485 34.75 -36.92 -45.89
C CYS A 485 34.45 -36.20 -44.55
N GLU A 486 35.30 -36.49 -43.54
CA GLU A 486 35.18 -35.74 -42.30
C GLU A 486 35.34 -34.25 -42.61
N PRO A 487 34.44 -33.39 -42.10
CA PRO A 487 34.57 -31.95 -42.31
C PRO A 487 35.87 -31.47 -41.67
N ASP A 488 36.65 -30.70 -42.42
CA ASP A 488 37.87 -30.06 -41.89
C ASP A 488 37.44 -28.95 -40.90
N LEU A 489 37.53 -29.28 -39.64
CA LEU A 489 37.15 -28.36 -38.57
C LEU A 489 38.14 -27.18 -38.41
N ALA A 490 39.36 -27.27 -38.99
CA ALA A 490 40.35 -26.22 -38.92
C ALA A 490 39.84 -24.88 -39.56
N HIS A 491 38.85 -25.00 -40.47
CA HIS A 491 38.18 -23.81 -41.05
C HIS A 491 37.38 -23.02 -40.04
N TYR A 492 36.89 -23.66 -38.97
CA TYR A 492 36.09 -22.98 -37.92
C TYR A 492 36.97 -22.31 -36.87
N ASP A 493 38.21 -22.69 -36.69
CA ASP A 493 39.15 -22.05 -35.76
C ASP A 493 39.59 -20.65 -36.19
N ASN A 494 39.39 -20.31 -37.46
CA ASN A 494 39.68 -19.02 -38.03
C ASN A 494 38.46 -18.06 -38.15
N LEU A 495 37.32 -18.41 -37.62
CA LEU A 495 36.17 -17.52 -37.61
C LEU A 495 36.38 -16.41 -36.58
N PRO A 496 36.18 -15.13 -36.96
CA PRO A 496 36.30 -14.02 -36.01
C PRO A 496 35.23 -14.19 -34.87
N PRO A 497 35.59 -13.85 -33.65
CA PRO A 497 34.66 -13.98 -32.52
C PRO A 497 33.35 -13.24 -32.81
N ARG A 498 32.23 -13.93 -32.65
CA ARG A 498 30.91 -13.40 -32.83
C ARG A 498 30.79 -12.15 -31.95
N LYS A 499 30.62 -10.97 -32.54
CA LYS A 499 30.22 -9.76 -31.79
C LYS A 499 28.96 -10.09 -31.04
N MET A 500 28.98 -10.02 -29.73
CA MET A 500 27.76 -10.04 -28.94
C MET A 500 26.87 -8.90 -29.41
N LEU A 501 25.69 -9.23 -29.92
CA LEU A 501 24.66 -8.27 -30.24
C LEU A 501 24.15 -7.67 -28.93
N ASP A 502 24.22 -6.36 -28.84
CA ASP A 502 23.66 -5.57 -27.75
C ASP A 502 22.13 -5.86 -27.67
N PRO A 503 21.56 -6.16 -26.50
CA PRO A 503 20.15 -6.59 -26.39
C PRO A 503 19.12 -5.47 -26.64
N GLY A 504 19.53 -4.33 -27.23
CA GLY A 504 18.68 -3.14 -27.40
C GLY A 504 18.34 -2.71 -28.84
N GLN A 505 18.79 -3.42 -29.89
CA GLN A 505 18.43 -3.01 -31.26
C GLN A 505 17.52 -4.04 -31.96
N PRO A 506 16.38 -3.61 -32.57
CA PRO A 506 15.54 -4.47 -33.36
C PRO A 506 16.22 -4.87 -34.70
N PRO A 507 15.95 -6.06 -35.23
CA PRO A 507 16.57 -6.54 -36.45
C PRO A 507 16.11 -5.71 -37.67
N THR A 508 17.05 -5.14 -38.40
CA THR A 508 16.83 -4.58 -39.72
C THR A 508 16.57 -5.73 -40.72
N THR A 509 15.36 -5.79 -41.23
CA THR A 509 15.01 -6.66 -42.33
C THR A 509 15.48 -6.02 -43.65
N GLU A 510 16.58 -6.45 -44.18
CA GLU A 510 16.84 -6.34 -45.63
C GLU A 510 16.38 -7.62 -46.30
N LYS A 511 15.45 -7.48 -47.22
CA LYS A 511 15.03 -8.52 -48.14
C LYS A 511 15.93 -8.49 -49.39
N PRO A 512 16.16 -9.69 -50.02
CA PRO A 512 16.89 -9.79 -51.28
C PRO A 512 16.11 -9.20 -52.44
#